data_2631b97f7fba8d014e9c8992ab9c9d86
#
_entry.id   2631b97f7fba8d014e9c8992ab9c9d86
#
_cell.length_a   1.000
_cell.length_b   1.000
_cell.length_c   1.000
_cell.angle_alpha   90.00
_cell.angle_beta   90.00
_cell.angle_gamma   90.00
#
_symmetry.space_group_name_H-M   'P 1'
#
loop_
_entity.id
_entity.type
_entity.pdbx_description
1 polymer ?
#
loop_
_entity_poly.entity_id
_entity_poly.type
_entity_poly.pdbx_seq_one_letter_code
_entity_poly.pdbx_strand_id
1 'polypeptide(L)'
;MIRKRLFTNSIHRRFLAVALLPLLLITGLLSFYTIEARWSDLTKGLYQSGEMTSDYLATISDFALYSRNTQLLLTTAHSAVRVPDVTGVAYLDKDYELILDTGDFPTLVSSTAGSLLSAGNQDGYLYFKKPIYLSGIEFSDYQQESPNPASNAELVGWVIVIIDQSSLLEKQKEIIVTSLWLALTGFIIAIILTYFLSRRLIAPIQQLTATIKTMARGNLSVKAETGTPDELAILARGINQLA
;
A
#
# COMPACT_ATOMS: atom_id res chain seq x y z
N MET A 1 43.67 22.86 -6.19
CA MET A 1 43.00 24.17 -6.09
C MET A 1 41.77 24.19 -7.03
N ILE A 2 40.80 23.25 -6.81
CA ILE A 2 39.56 23.07 -7.60
C ILE A 2 38.40 23.19 -6.63
N ARG A 3 38.15 24.41 -6.15
CA ARG A 3 37.02 24.69 -5.28
C ARG A 3 36.47 26.07 -5.61
N LYS A 4 35.14 26.14 -5.92
CA LYS A 4 34.35 27.39 -6.10
C LYS A 4 34.10 27.87 -7.54
N ARG A 5 33.43 27.05 -8.39
CA ARG A 5 32.67 27.62 -9.51
C ARG A 5 31.36 26.89 -9.83
N LEU A 6 30.79 26.14 -8.89
CA LEU A 6 29.58 25.35 -9.13
C LEU A 6 28.24 26.09 -8.88
N PHE A 7 28.25 27.32 -8.33
CA PHE A 7 27.00 27.94 -7.85
C PHE A 7 26.74 29.39 -8.23
N THR A 8 27.44 29.99 -9.20
CA THR A 8 27.30 31.44 -9.48
C THR A 8 26.47 31.82 -10.70
N ASN A 9 25.96 30.87 -11.51
CA ASN A 9 25.13 31.22 -12.65
C ASN A 9 23.64 31.13 -12.32
N SER A 10 22.94 32.25 -12.25
CA SER A 10 21.50 32.35 -11.97
C SER A 10 20.66 31.49 -12.94
N ILE A 11 21.10 31.28 -14.15
CA ILE A 11 20.45 30.45 -15.20
C ILE A 11 20.49 28.97 -14.84
N HIS A 12 21.63 28.47 -14.36
CA HIS A 12 21.77 27.07 -13.92
C HIS A 12 20.81 26.72 -12.78
N ARG A 13 20.71 27.59 -11.78
CA ARG A 13 19.78 27.41 -10.64
C ARG A 13 18.31 27.45 -11.09
N ARG A 14 17.95 28.36 -11.98
CA ARG A 14 16.59 28.47 -12.50
C ARG A 14 16.21 27.26 -13.33
N PHE A 15 17.11 26.78 -14.18
CA PHE A 15 16.88 25.58 -14.98
C PHE A 15 16.77 24.32 -14.10
N LEU A 16 17.63 24.19 -13.11
CA LEU A 16 17.61 23.10 -12.15
C LEU A 16 16.30 23.10 -11.33
N ALA A 17 15.85 24.27 -10.89
CA ALA A 17 14.58 24.42 -10.19
C ALA A 17 13.38 24.07 -11.09
N VAL A 18 13.35 24.56 -12.32
CA VAL A 18 12.26 24.29 -13.28
C VAL A 18 12.21 22.81 -13.68
N ALA A 19 13.36 22.12 -13.76
CA ALA A 19 13.41 20.72 -14.10
C ALA A 19 13.12 19.79 -12.92
N LEU A 20 13.64 20.10 -11.72
CA LEU A 20 13.49 19.24 -10.54
C LEU A 20 12.17 19.45 -9.79
N LEU A 21 11.63 20.68 -9.78
CA LEU A 21 10.42 20.99 -9.00
C LEU A 21 9.20 20.18 -9.48
N PRO A 22 8.84 20.12 -10.78
CA PRO A 22 7.73 19.31 -11.25
C PRO A 22 7.97 17.81 -11.03
N LEU A 23 9.21 17.35 -11.18
CA LEU A 23 9.55 15.96 -10.94
C LEU A 23 9.38 15.57 -9.45
N LEU A 24 9.85 16.41 -8.53
CA LEU A 24 9.65 16.25 -7.09
C LEU A 24 8.16 16.22 -6.73
N LEU A 25 7.39 17.11 -7.35
CA LEU A 25 5.96 17.21 -7.11
C LEU A 25 5.23 15.96 -7.62
N ILE A 26 5.54 15.50 -8.82
CA ILE A 26 4.95 14.28 -9.39
C ILE A 26 5.34 13.04 -8.58
N THR A 27 6.63 12.89 -8.23
CA THR A 27 7.10 11.76 -7.43
C THR A 27 6.48 11.77 -6.03
N GLY A 28 6.37 12.93 -5.40
CA GLY A 28 5.72 13.08 -4.10
C GLY A 28 4.22 12.73 -4.14
N LEU A 29 3.50 13.24 -5.13
CA LEU A 29 2.08 12.91 -5.34
C LEU A 29 1.86 11.42 -5.62
N LEU A 30 2.69 10.83 -6.48
CA LEU A 30 2.60 9.41 -6.80
C LEU A 30 2.91 8.53 -5.58
N SER A 31 3.93 8.89 -4.79
CA SER A 31 4.26 8.18 -3.55
C SER A 31 3.15 8.29 -2.52
N PHE A 32 2.57 9.47 -2.35
CA PHE A 32 1.42 9.67 -1.47
C PHE A 32 0.22 8.81 -1.90
N TYR A 33 -0.12 8.85 -3.18
CA TYR A 33 -1.23 8.06 -3.74
C TYR A 33 -1.01 6.55 -3.57
N THR A 34 0.21 6.07 -3.83
CA THR A 34 0.52 4.62 -3.67
C THR A 34 0.47 4.16 -2.23
N ILE A 35 0.90 4.97 -1.27
CA ILE A 35 0.80 4.65 0.16
C ILE A 35 -0.66 4.57 0.58
N GLU A 36 -1.47 5.56 0.21
CA GLU A 36 -2.90 5.60 0.55
C GLU A 36 -3.68 4.43 -0.06
N ALA A 37 -3.45 4.14 -1.35
CA ALA A 37 -4.10 3.03 -2.04
C ALA A 37 -3.75 1.67 -1.38
N ARG A 38 -2.47 1.44 -1.09
CA ARG A 38 -2.02 0.20 -0.46
C ARG A 38 -2.55 0.04 0.97
N TRP A 39 -2.66 1.14 1.72
CA TRP A 39 -3.26 1.11 3.05
C TRP A 39 -4.72 0.68 2.99
N SER A 40 -5.50 1.27 2.09
CA SER A 40 -6.90 0.90 1.87
C SER A 40 -7.05 -0.57 1.49
N ASP A 41 -6.19 -1.09 0.60
CA ASP A 41 -6.24 -2.47 0.13
C ASP A 41 -5.90 -3.48 1.25
N LEU A 42 -4.87 -3.19 2.06
CA LEU A 42 -4.51 -4.03 3.20
C LEU A 42 -5.63 -4.12 4.24
N THR A 43 -6.21 -2.98 4.59
CA THR A 43 -7.31 -2.94 5.56
C THR A 43 -8.53 -3.70 5.04
N LYS A 44 -8.93 -3.47 3.80
CA LYS A 44 -10.04 -4.22 3.16
C LYS A 44 -9.76 -5.72 3.10
N GLY A 45 -8.53 -6.11 2.76
CA GLY A 45 -8.12 -7.51 2.70
C GLY A 45 -8.28 -8.23 4.04
N LEU A 46 -7.89 -7.59 5.15
CA LEU A 46 -8.07 -8.16 6.48
C LEU A 46 -9.55 -8.31 6.84
N TYR A 47 -10.35 -7.27 6.61
CA TYR A 47 -11.79 -7.34 6.86
C TYR A 47 -12.45 -8.46 6.05
N GLN A 48 -12.12 -8.57 4.77
CA GLN A 48 -12.64 -9.60 3.89
C GLN A 48 -12.19 -11.01 4.32
N SER A 49 -10.93 -11.16 4.73
CA SER A 49 -10.41 -12.45 5.24
C SER A 49 -11.12 -12.86 6.52
N GLY A 50 -11.32 -11.93 7.47
CA GLY A 50 -12.02 -12.21 8.72
C GLY A 50 -13.49 -12.58 8.50
N GLU A 51 -14.16 -11.84 7.64
CA GLU A 51 -15.55 -12.08 7.30
C GLU A 51 -15.73 -13.43 6.61
N MET A 52 -14.93 -13.73 5.58
CA MET A 52 -14.97 -15.04 4.89
C MET A 52 -14.63 -16.19 5.82
N THR A 53 -13.63 -16.05 6.69
CA THR A 53 -13.25 -17.12 7.63
C THR A 53 -14.35 -17.37 8.64
N SER A 54 -14.96 -16.30 9.19
CA SER A 54 -16.05 -16.44 10.15
C SER A 54 -17.32 -17.05 9.52
N ASP A 55 -17.66 -16.67 8.28
CA ASP A 55 -18.77 -17.24 7.54
C ASP A 55 -18.53 -18.73 7.22
N TYR A 56 -17.31 -19.07 6.79
CA TYR A 56 -16.92 -20.45 6.53
C TYR A 56 -17.04 -21.31 7.81
N LEU A 57 -16.46 -20.84 8.93
CA LEU A 57 -16.54 -21.54 10.20
C LEU A 57 -17.97 -21.67 10.71
N ALA A 58 -18.79 -20.62 10.57
CA ALA A 58 -20.20 -20.69 10.94
C ALA A 58 -20.94 -21.80 10.18
N THR A 59 -20.63 -21.97 8.89
CA THR A 59 -21.28 -22.95 8.04
C THR A 59 -20.84 -24.39 8.33
N ILE A 60 -19.55 -24.63 8.61
CA ILE A 60 -19.04 -26.00 8.78
C ILE A 60 -19.12 -26.51 10.23
N SER A 61 -19.37 -25.62 11.19
CA SER A 61 -19.36 -25.95 12.62
C SER A 61 -20.76 -26.18 13.18
N ASP A 62 -21.82 -26.08 12.39
CA ASP A 62 -23.22 -26.22 12.80
C ASP A 62 -23.49 -27.57 13.50
N PHE A 63 -23.18 -28.66 12.83
CA PHE A 63 -23.37 -30.01 13.39
C PHE A 63 -22.45 -30.29 14.58
N ALA A 64 -21.17 -29.82 14.49
CA ALA A 64 -20.20 -30.03 15.56
C ALA A 64 -20.62 -29.32 16.86
N LEU A 65 -21.15 -28.08 16.72
CA LEU A 65 -21.63 -27.28 17.84
C LEU A 65 -22.92 -27.89 18.42
N TYR A 66 -23.88 -28.29 17.57
CA TYR A 66 -25.14 -28.94 17.96
C TYR A 66 -24.91 -30.24 18.73
N SER A 67 -24.00 -31.08 18.23
CA SER A 67 -23.66 -32.38 18.85
C SER A 67 -22.70 -32.26 20.03
N ARG A 68 -22.23 -31.04 20.34
CA ARG A 68 -21.19 -30.75 21.35
C ARG A 68 -19.91 -31.56 21.12
N ASN A 69 -19.58 -31.82 19.86
CA ASN A 69 -18.36 -32.53 19.50
C ASN A 69 -17.15 -31.59 19.52
N THR A 70 -16.56 -31.44 20.70
CA THR A 70 -15.42 -30.54 20.95
C THR A 70 -14.21 -30.91 20.12
N GLN A 71 -14.00 -32.18 19.76
CA GLN A 71 -12.87 -32.62 18.96
C GLN A 71 -12.98 -32.13 17.50
N LEU A 72 -14.18 -32.15 16.94
CA LEU A 72 -14.44 -31.62 15.60
C LEU A 72 -14.31 -30.13 15.57
N LEU A 73 -14.87 -29.43 16.59
CA LEU A 73 -14.71 -27.98 16.76
C LEU A 73 -13.23 -27.58 16.89
N LEU A 74 -12.44 -28.33 17.65
CA LEU A 74 -11.00 -28.08 17.79
C LEU A 74 -10.26 -28.22 16.47
N THR A 75 -10.60 -29.24 15.67
CA THR A 75 -9.97 -29.46 14.37
C THR A 75 -10.29 -28.34 13.39
N THR A 76 -11.55 -27.88 13.36
CA THR A 76 -11.96 -26.75 12.51
C THR A 76 -11.31 -25.45 12.96
N ALA A 77 -11.27 -25.18 14.27
CA ALA A 77 -10.61 -24.02 14.84
C ALA A 77 -9.10 -24.00 14.53
N HIS A 78 -8.41 -25.12 14.72
CA HIS A 78 -6.99 -25.23 14.35
C HIS A 78 -6.71 -25.00 12.87
N SER A 79 -7.62 -25.40 12.02
CA SER A 79 -7.51 -25.17 10.57
C SER A 79 -7.64 -23.68 10.25
N ALA A 80 -8.51 -22.98 10.95
CA ALA A 80 -8.70 -21.54 10.76
C ALA A 80 -7.54 -20.70 11.31
N VAL A 81 -6.94 -21.09 12.45
CA VAL A 81 -5.75 -20.39 13.00
C VAL A 81 -4.53 -20.53 12.07
N ARG A 82 -4.53 -21.45 11.11
CA ARG A 82 -3.48 -21.52 10.07
C ARG A 82 -3.67 -20.51 8.95
N VAL A 83 -4.82 -19.89 8.86
CA VAL A 83 -5.04 -18.79 7.90
C VAL A 83 -4.20 -17.58 8.34
N PRO A 84 -3.44 -16.97 7.42
CA PRO A 84 -2.65 -15.79 7.75
C PRO A 84 -3.49 -14.71 8.45
N ASP A 85 -2.89 -14.08 9.44
CA ASP A 85 -3.47 -12.99 10.25
C ASP A 85 -4.58 -13.43 11.23
N VAL A 86 -5.08 -14.68 11.19
CA VAL A 86 -6.01 -15.22 12.20
C VAL A 86 -5.24 -15.67 13.43
N THR A 87 -5.51 -15.02 14.56
CA THR A 87 -4.81 -15.26 15.83
C THR A 87 -5.55 -16.22 16.73
N GLY A 88 -6.88 -16.20 16.67
CA GLY A 88 -7.70 -17.07 17.50
C GLY A 88 -9.11 -17.27 16.96
N VAL A 89 -9.73 -18.37 17.39
CA VAL A 89 -11.13 -18.71 17.12
C VAL A 89 -11.80 -19.18 18.40
N ALA A 90 -12.97 -18.64 18.69
CA ALA A 90 -13.79 -19.06 19.82
C ALA A 90 -15.18 -19.47 19.38
N TYR A 91 -15.72 -20.51 19.99
CA TYR A 91 -17.08 -20.97 19.84
C TYR A 91 -17.86 -20.74 21.12
N LEU A 92 -19.04 -20.12 21.01
CA LEU A 92 -19.92 -19.86 22.13
C LEU A 92 -21.28 -20.52 21.91
N ASP A 93 -21.92 -20.89 22.99
CA ASP A 93 -23.31 -21.34 22.99
C ASP A 93 -24.28 -20.18 22.70
N LYS A 94 -25.54 -20.49 22.50
CA LYS A 94 -26.64 -19.52 22.33
C LYS A 94 -26.74 -18.49 23.47
N ASP A 95 -26.32 -18.89 24.67
CA ASP A 95 -26.32 -18.05 25.89
C ASP A 95 -25.00 -17.31 26.09
N TYR A 96 -24.11 -17.30 25.05
CA TYR A 96 -22.78 -16.69 25.06
C TYR A 96 -21.79 -17.32 26.05
N GLU A 97 -22.02 -18.56 26.47
CA GLU A 97 -21.04 -19.30 27.24
C GLU A 97 -19.94 -19.85 26.31
N LEU A 98 -18.69 -19.73 26.73
CA LEU A 98 -17.54 -20.20 25.99
C LEU A 98 -17.51 -21.72 26.00
N ILE A 99 -17.57 -22.34 24.82
CA ILE A 99 -17.48 -23.81 24.65
C ILE A 99 -16.05 -24.23 24.37
N LEU A 100 -15.39 -23.50 23.46
CA LEU A 100 -14.03 -23.80 23.02
C LEU A 100 -13.35 -22.52 22.55
N ASP A 101 -12.07 -22.39 22.86
CA ASP A 101 -11.19 -21.39 22.31
C ASP A 101 -9.88 -22.03 21.80
N THR A 102 -9.26 -21.41 20.80
CA THR A 102 -8.01 -21.91 20.20
C THR A 102 -7.22 -20.72 19.66
N GLY A 103 -5.94 -20.65 19.99
CA GLY A 103 -5.03 -19.58 19.57
C GLY A 103 -4.73 -18.61 20.69
N ASP A 104 -4.11 -17.46 20.33
CA ASP A 104 -3.81 -16.40 21.28
C ASP A 104 -5.02 -15.49 21.47
N PHE A 105 -5.58 -15.50 22.67
CA PHE A 105 -6.66 -14.61 23.06
C PHE A 105 -6.12 -13.48 23.94
N PRO A 106 -6.40 -12.22 23.61
CA PRO A 106 -6.19 -11.15 24.57
C PRO A 106 -7.01 -11.45 25.82
N THR A 107 -6.45 -11.22 26.98
CA THR A 107 -6.99 -11.60 28.33
C THR A 107 -8.42 -11.14 28.60
N LEU A 108 -8.99 -10.28 27.76
CA LEU A 108 -10.33 -9.73 27.86
C LEU A 108 -11.43 -10.70 27.42
N VAL A 109 -11.13 -11.70 26.58
CA VAL A 109 -12.16 -12.62 26.04
C VAL A 109 -12.62 -13.62 27.10
N SER A 110 -11.72 -14.02 27.99
CA SER A 110 -12.03 -14.99 29.06
C SER A 110 -12.89 -14.43 30.20
N SER A 111 -12.93 -13.10 30.38
CA SER A 111 -13.65 -12.48 31.50
C SER A 111 -14.99 -11.82 31.11
N THR A 112 -15.24 -11.61 29.82
CA THR A 112 -16.38 -10.77 29.41
C THR A 112 -16.94 -11.20 28.05
N ALA A 113 -17.26 -12.48 27.88
CA ALA A 113 -17.90 -12.98 26.66
C ALA A 113 -19.17 -12.19 26.27
N GLY A 114 -19.81 -11.58 27.25
CA GLY A 114 -20.97 -10.72 27.06
C GLY A 114 -20.72 -9.32 26.50
N SER A 115 -19.50 -8.75 26.65
CA SER A 115 -19.19 -7.40 26.14
C SER A 115 -18.57 -7.39 24.74
N LEU A 116 -18.10 -8.53 24.24
CA LEU A 116 -17.66 -8.73 22.84
C LEU A 116 -18.82 -8.78 21.84
N LEU A 117 -19.99 -8.28 22.26
CA LEU A 117 -21.22 -8.27 21.46
C LEU A 117 -21.14 -7.34 20.23
N SER A 118 -20.17 -6.46 20.16
CA SER A 118 -19.92 -5.61 18.97
C SER A 118 -18.71 -6.15 18.21
N ALA A 119 -18.95 -6.68 17.02
CA ALA A 119 -17.88 -6.81 16.05
C ALA A 119 -17.19 -5.44 15.89
N GLY A 120 -15.90 -5.36 16.15
CA GLY A 120 -15.21 -4.07 16.16
C GLY A 120 -13.71 -4.20 16.40
N ASN A 121 -13.04 -3.07 16.34
CA ASN A 121 -11.61 -2.94 16.62
C ASN A 121 -11.44 -2.60 18.12
N GLN A 122 -10.80 -3.47 18.87
CA GLN A 122 -10.38 -3.22 20.25
C GLN A 122 -8.94 -3.68 20.44
N ASP A 123 -8.12 -2.84 21.05
CA ASP A 123 -6.72 -3.14 21.44
C ASP A 123 -5.82 -3.71 20.33
N GLY A 124 -6.03 -3.33 19.06
CA GLY A 124 -5.24 -3.82 17.93
C GLY A 124 -5.71 -5.17 17.38
N TYR A 125 -6.88 -5.64 17.80
CA TYR A 125 -7.51 -6.85 17.27
C TYR A 125 -8.85 -6.54 16.60
N LEU A 126 -9.13 -7.26 15.49
CA LEU A 126 -10.43 -7.25 14.84
C LEU A 126 -11.20 -8.50 15.23
N TYR A 127 -12.45 -8.31 15.66
CA TYR A 127 -13.34 -9.37 16.07
C TYR A 127 -14.47 -9.54 15.06
N PHE A 128 -14.58 -10.73 14.48
CA PHE A 128 -15.65 -11.10 13.55
C PHE A 128 -16.55 -12.12 14.21
N LYS A 129 -17.78 -11.73 14.51
CA LYS A 129 -18.78 -12.58 15.16
C LYS A 129 -19.84 -12.98 14.15
N LYS A 130 -20.09 -14.28 14.01
CA LYS A 130 -21.14 -14.82 13.15
C LYS A 130 -22.01 -15.82 13.90
N PRO A 131 -23.35 -15.79 13.69
CA PRO A 131 -24.24 -16.79 14.26
C PRO A 131 -24.09 -18.12 13.51
N ILE A 132 -24.18 -19.21 14.24
CA ILE A 132 -24.20 -20.58 13.71
C ILE A 132 -25.63 -21.08 13.77
N TYR A 133 -26.20 -21.32 12.60
CA TYR A 133 -27.52 -21.91 12.47
C TYR A 133 -27.42 -23.36 12.06
N LEU A 134 -28.25 -24.20 12.67
CA LEU A 134 -28.35 -25.60 12.24
C LEU A 134 -28.99 -25.64 10.86
N SER A 135 -28.21 -26.00 9.86
CA SER A 135 -28.73 -26.27 8.53
C SER A 135 -29.50 -27.61 8.59
N GLY A 136 -30.83 -27.54 8.65
CA GLY A 136 -31.67 -28.73 8.62
C GLY A 136 -31.29 -29.53 7.38
N ILE A 137 -30.89 -30.79 7.58
CA ILE A 137 -30.79 -31.75 6.48
C ILE A 137 -32.25 -32.01 6.08
N GLU A 138 -32.73 -31.29 5.07
CA GLU A 138 -34.01 -31.58 4.45
C GLU A 138 -33.87 -32.98 3.78
N PHE A 139 -34.29 -34.02 4.49
CA PHE A 139 -34.67 -35.26 3.86
C PHE A 139 -36.01 -34.99 3.13
N SER A 140 -35.92 -34.24 2.01
CA SER A 140 -37.08 -34.04 1.15
C SER A 140 -37.37 -35.27 0.33
N ASP A 141 -38.02 -36.24 0.92
CA ASP A 141 -38.66 -37.34 0.14
C ASP A 141 -40.17 -37.04 -0.12
N TYR A 142 -40.67 -35.92 0.32
CA TYR A 142 -42.04 -35.47 0.02
C TYR A 142 -42.11 -33.98 -0.23
N GLN A 143 -42.48 -33.65 -1.47
CA GLN A 143 -42.80 -32.33 -2.00
C GLN A 143 -43.70 -31.53 -1.06
N GLN A 144 -43.15 -30.57 -0.35
CA GLN A 144 -43.90 -29.41 0.08
C GLN A 144 -42.95 -28.20 -0.05
N GLU A 145 -43.17 -27.45 -1.12
CA GLU A 145 -42.52 -26.13 -1.35
C GLU A 145 -42.81 -25.23 -0.18
N SER A 146 -41.88 -25.13 0.76
CA SER A 146 -41.93 -24.10 1.78
C SER A 146 -41.29 -22.81 1.18
N PRO A 147 -42.00 -21.68 1.10
CA PRO A 147 -41.57 -20.52 0.37
C PRO A 147 -40.41 -19.74 1.02
N ASN A 148 -39.85 -20.19 2.11
CA ASN A 148 -38.78 -19.48 2.80
C ASN A 148 -37.86 -20.44 3.61
N PRO A 149 -36.72 -20.86 3.06
CA PRO A 149 -35.77 -21.74 3.77
C PRO A 149 -35.13 -21.09 5.01
N ALA A 150 -35.23 -19.77 5.16
CA ALA A 150 -34.65 -19.06 6.29
C ALA A 150 -35.52 -19.06 7.55
N SER A 151 -36.77 -19.55 7.49
CA SER A 151 -37.71 -19.42 8.62
C SER A 151 -37.59 -20.52 9.69
N ASN A 152 -36.82 -21.57 9.48
CA ASN A 152 -36.70 -22.70 10.41
C ASN A 152 -35.27 -23.02 10.86
N ALA A 153 -34.30 -22.12 10.61
CA ALA A 153 -32.93 -22.31 11.05
C ALA A 153 -32.83 -22.04 12.56
N GLU A 154 -32.56 -23.07 13.35
CA GLU A 154 -32.37 -22.93 14.80
C GLU A 154 -30.98 -22.37 15.08
N LEU A 155 -30.90 -21.29 15.87
CA LEU A 155 -29.62 -20.74 16.35
C LEU A 155 -28.98 -21.71 17.34
N VAL A 156 -27.79 -22.23 17.02
CA VAL A 156 -27.04 -23.17 17.85
C VAL A 156 -26.01 -22.46 18.71
N GLY A 157 -25.45 -21.37 18.21
CA GLY A 157 -24.44 -20.58 18.93
C GLY A 157 -23.73 -19.59 18.02
N TRP A 158 -22.51 -19.26 18.39
CA TRP A 158 -21.72 -18.20 17.73
C TRP A 158 -20.29 -18.63 17.52
N VAL A 159 -19.70 -18.19 16.43
CA VAL A 159 -18.24 -18.24 16.21
C VAL A 159 -17.68 -16.82 16.26
N ILE A 160 -16.54 -16.67 16.89
CA ILE A 160 -15.76 -15.44 16.91
C ILE A 160 -14.39 -15.74 16.31
N VAL A 161 -14.02 -15.00 15.28
CA VAL A 161 -12.69 -15.05 14.67
C VAL A 161 -11.95 -13.77 15.06
N ILE A 162 -10.73 -13.94 15.52
CA ILE A 162 -9.87 -12.83 15.97
C ILE A 162 -8.71 -12.70 15.00
N ILE A 163 -8.51 -11.48 14.51
CA ILE A 163 -7.42 -11.11 13.62
C ILE A 163 -6.55 -10.07 14.29
N ASP A 164 -5.23 -10.31 14.30
CA ASP A 164 -4.24 -9.37 14.81
C ASP A 164 -3.91 -8.31 13.75
N GLN A 165 -4.02 -7.03 14.17
CA GLN A 165 -3.63 -5.90 13.32
C GLN A 165 -2.12 -5.58 13.39
N SER A 166 -1.36 -6.21 14.26
CA SER A 166 0.08 -5.93 14.39
C SER A 166 0.83 -6.23 13.09
N SER A 167 0.39 -7.25 12.35
CA SER A 167 0.90 -7.57 11.01
C SER A 167 0.72 -6.43 10.01
N LEU A 168 -0.32 -5.59 10.16
CA LEU A 168 -0.51 -4.38 9.34
C LEU A 168 0.59 -3.36 9.58
N LEU A 169 0.99 -3.15 10.83
CA LEU A 169 2.02 -2.17 11.18
C LEU A 169 3.39 -2.56 10.63
N GLU A 170 3.71 -3.85 10.62
CA GLU A 170 4.96 -4.34 10.02
C GLU A 170 4.93 -4.21 8.50
N LYS A 171 3.86 -4.66 7.85
CA LYS A 171 3.66 -4.50 6.40
C LYS A 171 3.64 -3.02 5.98
N GLN A 172 3.08 -2.13 6.82
CA GLN A 172 3.09 -0.69 6.60
C GLN A 172 4.51 -0.12 6.57
N LYS A 173 5.34 -0.49 7.53
CA LYS A 173 6.75 -0.04 7.58
C LYS A 173 7.50 -0.49 6.32
N GLU A 174 7.32 -1.73 5.90
CA GLU A 174 7.94 -2.26 4.69
C GLU A 174 7.52 -1.47 3.43
N ILE A 175 6.23 -1.15 3.29
CA ILE A 175 5.71 -0.35 2.18
C ILE A 175 6.31 1.04 2.17
N ILE A 176 6.36 1.71 3.34
CA ILE A 176 6.93 3.05 3.47
C ILE A 176 8.43 3.03 3.10
N VAL A 177 9.19 2.08 3.64
CA VAL A 177 10.63 1.95 3.37
C VAL A 177 10.89 1.67 1.89
N THR A 178 10.15 0.74 1.28
CA THR A 178 10.29 0.42 -0.14
C THR A 178 9.92 1.61 -1.03
N SER A 179 8.85 2.32 -0.72
CA SER A 179 8.44 3.53 -1.44
C SER A 179 9.47 4.65 -1.32
N LEU A 180 10.06 4.81 -0.14
CA LEU A 180 11.12 5.80 0.09
C LEU A 180 12.38 5.50 -0.72
N TRP A 181 12.80 4.23 -0.77
CA TRP A 181 13.94 3.81 -1.58
C TRP A 181 13.71 4.03 -3.08
N LEU A 182 12.50 3.73 -3.56
CA LEU A 182 12.11 3.97 -4.94
C LEU A 182 12.14 5.45 -5.28
N ALA A 183 11.56 6.30 -4.43
CA ALA A 183 11.57 7.75 -4.58
C ALA A 183 13.00 8.32 -4.58
N LEU A 184 13.86 7.85 -3.66
CA LEU A 184 15.25 8.28 -3.56
C LEU A 184 16.05 7.92 -4.83
N THR A 185 15.86 6.69 -5.31
CA THR A 185 16.51 6.22 -6.55
C THR A 185 16.09 7.07 -7.75
N GLY A 186 14.79 7.32 -7.90
CA GLY A 186 14.25 8.20 -8.94
C GLY A 186 14.81 9.61 -8.87
N PHE A 187 14.93 10.15 -7.66
CA PHE A 187 15.50 11.48 -7.43
C PHE A 187 16.99 11.57 -7.81
N ILE A 188 17.78 10.55 -7.47
CA ILE A 188 19.19 10.47 -7.86
C ILE A 188 19.34 10.44 -9.39
N ILE A 189 18.55 9.59 -10.06
CA ILE A 189 18.55 9.50 -11.54
C ILE A 189 18.20 10.87 -12.16
N ALA A 190 17.20 11.55 -11.61
CA ALA A 190 16.78 12.86 -12.07
C ALA A 190 17.89 13.94 -11.92
N ILE A 191 18.61 13.93 -10.80
CA ILE A 191 19.75 14.83 -10.59
C ILE A 191 20.84 14.56 -11.64
N ILE A 192 21.19 13.30 -11.87
CA ILE A 192 22.20 12.90 -12.84
C ILE A 192 21.78 13.33 -14.24
N LEU A 193 20.54 13.04 -14.63
CA LEU A 193 20.02 13.41 -15.94
C LEU A 193 20.01 14.92 -16.16
N THR A 194 19.52 15.68 -15.16
CA THR A 194 19.48 17.14 -15.18
C THR A 194 20.89 17.71 -15.28
N TYR A 195 21.85 17.15 -14.56
CA TYR A 195 23.26 17.57 -14.63
C TYR A 195 23.86 17.34 -16.03
N PHE A 196 23.58 16.19 -16.62
CA PHE A 196 24.06 15.84 -17.97
C PHE A 196 23.44 16.75 -19.03
N LEU A 197 22.13 16.96 -18.95
CA LEU A 197 21.39 17.82 -19.87
C LEU A 197 21.86 19.29 -19.76
N SER A 198 22.06 19.75 -18.53
CA SER A 198 22.56 21.09 -18.25
C SER A 198 23.94 21.33 -18.88
N ARG A 199 24.84 20.36 -18.77
CA ARG A 199 26.17 20.47 -19.44
C ARG A 199 26.11 20.43 -20.95
N ARG A 200 25.23 19.60 -21.48
CA ARG A 200 25.17 19.38 -22.94
C ARG A 200 24.44 20.52 -23.67
N LEU A 201 23.44 21.14 -23.06
CA LEU A 201 22.64 22.18 -23.70
C LEU A 201 22.96 23.61 -23.22
N ILE A 202 23.07 23.80 -21.92
CA ILE A 202 23.17 25.16 -21.35
C ILE A 202 24.60 25.72 -21.48
N ALA A 203 25.61 24.91 -21.28
CA ALA A 203 26.98 25.38 -21.32
C ALA A 203 27.38 25.93 -22.73
N PRO A 204 27.07 25.23 -23.83
CA PRO A 204 27.33 25.77 -25.18
C PRO A 204 26.58 27.08 -25.47
N ILE A 205 25.29 27.18 -25.07
CA ILE A 205 24.50 28.42 -25.27
C ILE A 205 25.12 29.58 -24.53
N GLN A 206 25.63 29.37 -23.32
CA GLN A 206 26.30 30.42 -22.55
C GLN A 206 27.62 30.86 -23.21
N GLN A 207 28.37 29.90 -23.77
CA GLN A 207 29.61 30.21 -24.54
C GLN A 207 29.28 31.05 -25.76
N LEU A 208 28.29 30.65 -26.57
CA LEU A 208 27.84 31.43 -27.72
C LEU A 208 27.41 32.85 -27.34
N THR A 209 26.64 32.99 -26.28
CA THR A 209 26.20 34.28 -25.77
C THR A 209 27.37 35.16 -25.31
N ALA A 210 28.37 34.55 -24.66
CA ALA A 210 29.57 35.29 -24.26
C ALA A 210 30.41 35.76 -25.48
N THR A 211 30.53 34.90 -26.49
CA THR A 211 31.22 35.22 -27.74
C THR A 211 30.54 36.38 -28.47
N ILE A 212 29.20 36.33 -28.62
CA ILE A 212 28.42 37.43 -29.20
C ILE A 212 28.63 38.77 -28.45
N LYS A 213 28.63 38.74 -27.13
CA LYS A 213 28.90 39.95 -26.33
C LYS A 213 30.29 40.49 -26.53
N THR A 214 31.29 39.64 -26.75
CA THR A 214 32.66 40.05 -27.00
C THR A 214 32.80 40.66 -28.38
N MET A 215 32.16 40.06 -29.40
CA MET A 215 32.08 40.61 -30.75
C MET A 215 31.38 42.00 -30.78
N ALA A 216 30.27 42.12 -30.06
CA ALA A 216 29.52 43.38 -29.95
C ALA A 216 30.33 44.52 -29.30
N ARG A 217 31.39 44.22 -28.54
CA ARG A 217 32.35 45.19 -27.99
C ARG A 217 33.49 45.53 -28.94
N GLY A 218 33.44 45.09 -30.20
CA GLY A 218 34.42 45.37 -31.25
C GLY A 218 35.52 44.36 -31.39
N ASN A 219 35.53 43.26 -30.61
CA ASN A 219 36.54 42.22 -30.80
C ASN A 219 35.97 41.10 -31.72
N LEU A 220 36.17 41.30 -33.02
CA LEU A 220 35.74 40.38 -34.09
C LEU A 220 36.69 39.19 -34.31
N SER A 221 37.83 39.13 -33.61
CA SER A 221 38.79 38.02 -33.75
C SER A 221 38.38 36.76 -32.98
N VAL A 222 37.37 36.81 -32.13
CA VAL A 222 36.89 35.71 -31.32
C VAL A 222 35.95 34.86 -32.16
N LYS A 223 36.21 33.51 -32.22
CA LYS A 223 35.37 32.58 -32.93
C LYS A 223 34.42 31.85 -32.00
N ALA A 224 33.19 31.65 -32.43
CA ALA A 224 32.21 30.82 -31.76
C ALA A 224 32.48 29.34 -32.11
N GLU A 225 32.79 28.54 -31.10
CA GLU A 225 32.98 27.08 -31.26
C GLU A 225 31.94 26.35 -30.39
N THR A 226 31.39 25.28 -30.94
CA THR A 226 30.54 24.33 -30.20
C THR A 226 31.08 22.92 -30.39
N GLY A 227 31.18 22.19 -29.28
CA GLY A 227 31.64 20.78 -29.30
C GLY A 227 30.56 19.78 -29.74
N THR A 228 29.36 20.24 -30.15
CA THR A 228 28.21 19.38 -30.51
C THR A 228 27.91 19.51 -32.01
N PRO A 229 27.69 18.40 -32.75
CA PRO A 229 27.31 18.43 -34.17
C PRO A 229 25.79 18.60 -34.34
N ASP A 230 25.19 19.63 -33.72
CA ASP A 230 23.76 19.91 -33.70
C ASP A 230 23.44 21.32 -34.24
N GLU A 231 22.22 21.77 -34.01
CA GLU A 231 21.74 23.11 -34.39
C GLU A 231 22.58 24.24 -33.75
N LEU A 232 23.23 23.96 -32.63
CA LEU A 232 24.16 24.93 -32.02
C LEU A 232 25.44 25.13 -32.85
N ALA A 233 25.89 24.08 -33.53
CA ALA A 233 27.01 24.21 -34.46
C ALA A 233 26.63 25.02 -35.72
N ILE A 234 25.37 24.93 -36.16
CA ILE A 234 24.89 25.77 -37.26
C ILE A 234 24.85 27.23 -36.83
N LEU A 235 24.33 27.52 -35.61
CA LEU A 235 24.30 28.85 -35.04
C LEU A 235 25.70 29.43 -34.86
N ALA A 236 26.66 28.65 -34.36
CA ALA A 236 28.07 29.04 -34.23
C ALA A 236 28.69 29.44 -35.57
N ARG A 237 28.42 28.66 -36.60
CA ARG A 237 28.89 28.98 -37.97
C ARG A 237 28.29 30.28 -38.50
N GLY A 238 26.97 30.51 -38.27
CA GLY A 238 26.31 31.76 -38.64
C GLY A 238 26.90 32.97 -37.93
N ILE A 239 27.19 32.85 -36.63
CA ILE A 239 27.83 33.91 -35.85
C ILE A 239 29.25 34.22 -36.41
N ASN A 240 30.01 33.19 -36.75
CA ASN A 240 31.36 33.39 -37.33
C ASN A 240 31.36 33.97 -38.74
N GLN A 241 30.26 33.86 -39.49
CA GLN A 241 30.09 34.53 -40.80
C GLN A 241 29.74 36.04 -40.68
N LEU A 242 29.20 36.43 -39.55
CA LEU A 242 28.84 37.84 -39.29
C LEU A 242 29.99 38.65 -38.69
N ALA A 243 31.06 38.00 -38.25
CA ALA A 243 32.27 38.57 -37.71
C ALA A 243 33.31 38.81 -38.75
#